data_a4c92a90544580512b4d1816f9888ffd
#
_entry.id   a4c92a90544580512b4d1816f9888ffd
#
_cell.length_a   1.000
_cell.length_b   1.000
_cell.length_c   1.000
_cell.angle_alpha   90.00
_cell.angle_beta   90.00
_cell.angle_gamma   90.00
#
_symmetry.space_group_name_H-M   'P 1'
#
loop_
_entity.id
_entity.type
_entity.pdbx_description
1 polymer ?
#
loop_
_entity_poly.entity_id
_entity_poly.type
_entity_poly.pdbx_seq_one_letter_code
_entity_poly.pdbx_strand_id
1 'polypeptide(L)'
;MARKSPLSLVRSAEPGDPIFDAIERHRRAHAIWSAAVHCKFKLEGKNDPRFIESQLVTEEKAIERHNACVDLVTTYPTTIAGVIALLRYYAEHASLDGDTCWPKYVDDEGEHDEGEHEHGEALVRHAVAALERISEAH
;
A
#
# COMPACT_ATOMS: atom_id res chain seq x y z
N MET A 1 17.36 6.15 -33.47
CA MET A 1 16.24 7.03 -33.49
C MET A 1 14.98 6.42 -32.92
N ALA A 2 14.35 5.46 -33.53
CA ALA A 2 13.13 4.86 -33.03
C ALA A 2 13.35 3.90 -31.87
N ARG A 3 14.50 3.90 -31.26
CA ARG A 3 14.88 2.93 -30.23
C ARG A 3 14.05 3.00 -28.95
N LYS A 4 13.63 4.21 -28.60
CA LYS A 4 12.83 4.38 -27.38
C LYS A 4 11.44 3.78 -27.52
N SER A 5 10.85 3.89 -28.72
CA SER A 5 9.51 3.36 -28.95
C SER A 5 9.43 1.84 -28.83
N PRO A 6 10.37 1.04 -29.37
CA PRO A 6 10.33 -0.39 -29.16
C PRO A 6 10.47 -0.81 -27.68
N LEU A 7 11.30 -0.13 -26.93
CA LEU A 7 11.47 -0.42 -25.49
C LEU A 7 10.20 -0.10 -24.73
N SER A 8 9.56 1.01 -25.03
CA SER A 8 8.29 1.40 -24.40
C SER A 8 7.19 0.39 -24.73
N LEU A 9 7.11 -0.06 -25.98
CA LEU A 9 6.14 -1.06 -26.42
C LEU A 9 6.35 -2.40 -25.70
N VAL A 10 7.61 -2.82 -25.56
CA VAL A 10 7.94 -4.05 -24.84
C VAL A 10 7.46 -3.96 -23.38
N ARG A 11 7.71 -2.84 -22.72
CA ARG A 11 7.25 -2.65 -21.35
C ARG A 11 5.74 -2.69 -21.22
N SER A 12 5.01 -2.07 -22.14
CA SER A 12 3.55 -2.07 -22.09
C SER A 12 2.96 -3.40 -22.50
N ALA A 13 3.67 -4.20 -23.31
CA ALA A 13 3.23 -5.51 -23.75
C ALA A 13 3.51 -6.60 -22.72
N GLU A 14 4.56 -6.47 -21.92
CA GLU A 14 4.90 -7.43 -20.89
C GLU A 14 4.10 -7.17 -19.63
N PRO A 15 3.47 -8.20 -19.03
CA PRO A 15 2.85 -8.05 -17.74
C PRO A 15 3.94 -7.76 -16.71
N GLY A 16 3.99 -6.55 -16.20
CA GLY A 16 4.90 -6.18 -15.12
C GLY A 16 4.52 -6.88 -13.82
N ASP A 17 5.42 -6.84 -12.86
CA ASP A 17 5.13 -7.33 -11.52
C ASP A 17 4.02 -6.46 -10.90
N PRO A 18 2.88 -7.06 -10.53
CA PRO A 18 1.73 -6.31 -10.02
C PRO A 18 2.02 -5.57 -8.71
N ILE A 19 3.08 -5.95 -8.00
CA ILE A 19 3.39 -5.32 -6.72
C ILE A 19 3.74 -3.83 -6.87
N PHE A 20 4.37 -3.43 -7.97
CA PHE A 20 4.74 -2.04 -8.18
C PHE A 20 3.51 -1.13 -8.25
N ASP A 21 2.48 -1.54 -8.98
CA ASP A 21 1.22 -0.79 -9.04
C ASP A 21 0.51 -0.76 -7.68
N ALA A 22 0.52 -1.86 -6.96
CA ALA A 22 -0.09 -1.94 -5.63
C ALA A 22 0.61 -0.99 -4.65
N ILE A 23 1.94 -0.92 -4.67
CA ILE A 23 2.72 0.01 -3.87
C ILE A 23 2.36 1.46 -4.22
N GLU A 24 2.31 1.81 -5.50
CA GLU A 24 1.98 3.17 -5.92
C GLU A 24 0.56 3.58 -5.55
N ARG A 25 -0.41 2.68 -5.70
CA ARG A 25 -1.79 2.96 -5.27
C ARG A 25 -1.88 3.21 -3.77
N HIS A 26 -1.20 2.41 -2.98
CA HIS A 26 -1.18 2.60 -1.53
C HIS A 26 -0.48 3.90 -1.15
N ARG A 27 0.68 4.18 -1.76
CA ARG A 27 1.43 5.42 -1.52
C ARG A 27 0.57 6.65 -1.77
N ARG A 28 -0.15 6.65 -2.90
CA ARG A 28 -1.03 7.75 -3.28
C ARG A 28 -2.23 7.88 -2.33
N ALA A 29 -2.89 6.77 -2.02
CA ALA A 29 -4.04 6.77 -1.11
C ALA A 29 -3.64 7.24 0.29
N HIS A 30 -2.47 6.83 0.77
CA HIS A 30 -1.94 7.26 2.06
C HIS A 30 -1.64 8.77 2.07
N ALA A 31 -1.02 9.31 1.02
CA ALA A 31 -0.72 10.73 0.91
C ALA A 31 -2.01 11.58 0.89
N ILE A 32 -3.01 11.14 0.15
CA ILE A 32 -4.31 11.83 0.07
C ILE A 32 -5.01 11.81 1.43
N TRP A 33 -5.05 10.66 2.09
CA TRP A 33 -5.62 10.55 3.43
C TRP A 33 -4.88 11.44 4.43
N SER A 34 -3.56 11.43 4.43
CA SER A 34 -2.73 12.25 5.32
C SER A 34 -3.02 13.74 5.14
N ALA A 35 -3.17 14.19 3.90
CA ALA A 35 -3.55 15.58 3.61
C ALA A 35 -4.94 15.91 4.15
N ALA A 36 -5.91 14.99 4.01
CA ALA A 36 -7.26 15.17 4.54
C ALA A 36 -7.27 15.28 6.07
N VAL A 37 -6.51 14.42 6.74
CA VAL A 37 -6.34 14.45 8.20
C VAL A 37 -5.76 15.80 8.65
N HIS A 38 -4.75 16.28 7.94
CA HIS A 38 -4.11 17.55 8.25
C HIS A 38 -5.09 18.74 8.12
N CYS A 39 -5.89 18.75 7.05
CA CYS A 39 -6.94 19.76 6.86
C CYS A 39 -7.98 19.71 7.99
N LYS A 40 -8.42 18.52 8.36
CA LYS A 40 -9.36 18.31 9.46
C LYS A 40 -8.81 18.88 10.78
N PHE A 41 -7.58 18.58 11.12
CA PHE A 41 -6.96 19.10 12.36
C PHE A 41 -6.89 20.62 12.40
N LYS A 42 -6.67 21.27 11.27
CA LYS A 42 -6.67 22.74 11.22
C LYS A 42 -8.02 23.35 11.55
N LEU A 43 -9.10 22.64 11.34
CA LEU A 43 -10.47 23.10 11.58
C LEU A 43 -11.02 22.68 12.93
N GLU A 44 -10.38 21.72 13.59
CA GLU A 44 -10.83 21.15 14.85
C GLU A 44 -10.82 22.20 15.96
N GLY A 45 -11.90 22.23 16.74
CA GLY A 45 -12.04 23.15 17.88
C GLY A 45 -12.30 24.60 17.54
N LYS A 46 -12.49 24.95 16.27
CA LYS A 46 -12.69 26.34 15.83
C LYS A 46 -14.12 26.70 15.50
N ASN A 47 -15.08 25.80 15.74
CA ASN A 47 -16.49 25.97 15.35
C ASN A 47 -16.66 26.33 13.85
N ASP A 48 -15.76 25.85 13.01
CA ASP A 48 -15.81 26.10 11.58
C ASP A 48 -16.80 25.12 10.93
N PRO A 49 -17.78 25.62 10.16
CA PRO A 49 -18.75 24.73 9.51
C PRO A 49 -18.13 23.76 8.50
N ARG A 50 -16.93 24.05 8.02
CA ARG A 50 -16.19 23.15 7.12
C ARG A 50 -15.64 21.91 7.83
N PHE A 51 -15.65 21.88 9.15
CA PHE A 51 -15.13 20.75 9.92
C PHE A 51 -15.88 19.46 9.62
N ILE A 52 -17.21 19.51 9.59
CA ILE A 52 -18.04 18.33 9.31
C ILE A 52 -17.74 17.76 7.94
N GLU A 53 -17.64 18.61 6.92
CA GLU A 53 -17.27 18.21 5.57
C GLU A 53 -15.87 17.58 5.53
N SER A 54 -14.91 18.20 6.20
CA SER A 54 -13.54 17.68 6.28
C SER A 54 -13.46 16.33 6.98
N GLN A 55 -14.32 16.11 7.97
CA GLN A 55 -14.41 14.83 8.66
C GLN A 55 -14.93 13.73 7.70
N LEU A 56 -16.00 14.03 6.96
CA LEU A 56 -16.55 13.08 5.98
C LEU A 56 -15.53 12.73 4.88
N VAL A 57 -14.81 13.73 4.38
CA VAL A 57 -13.74 13.50 3.39
C VAL A 57 -12.64 12.63 3.99
N THR A 58 -12.24 12.89 5.22
CA THR A 58 -11.20 12.09 5.90
C THR A 58 -11.64 10.63 6.05
N GLU A 59 -12.90 10.39 6.40
CA GLU A 59 -13.44 9.04 6.53
C GLU A 59 -13.44 8.31 5.17
N GLU A 60 -13.87 9.00 4.11
CA GLU A 60 -13.83 8.46 2.75
C GLU A 60 -12.40 8.08 2.34
N LYS A 61 -11.45 8.97 2.57
CA LYS A 61 -10.04 8.73 2.23
C LYS A 61 -9.40 7.64 3.09
N ALA A 62 -9.85 7.48 4.33
CA ALA A 62 -9.44 6.38 5.18
C ALA A 62 -9.88 5.02 4.59
N ILE A 63 -11.10 4.95 4.07
CA ILE A 63 -11.59 3.73 3.42
C ILE A 63 -10.78 3.43 2.14
N GLU A 64 -10.52 4.44 1.32
CA GLU A 64 -9.70 4.27 0.11
C GLU A 64 -8.29 3.79 0.45
N ARG A 65 -7.67 4.38 1.47
CA ARG A 65 -6.36 3.95 1.96
C ARG A 65 -6.39 2.50 2.44
N HIS A 66 -7.41 2.15 3.21
CA HIS A 66 -7.58 0.79 3.71
C HIS A 66 -7.70 -0.21 2.56
N ASN A 67 -8.53 0.09 1.57
CA ASN A 67 -8.68 -0.78 0.40
C ASN A 67 -7.38 -0.94 -0.37
N ALA A 68 -6.62 0.14 -0.54
CA ALA A 68 -5.31 0.07 -1.19
C ALA A 68 -4.32 -0.76 -0.36
N CYS A 69 -4.41 -0.72 0.96
CA CYS A 69 -3.59 -1.53 1.85
C CYS A 69 -3.92 -3.02 1.72
N VAL A 70 -5.21 -3.36 1.69
CA VAL A 70 -5.65 -4.76 1.47
C VAL A 70 -5.15 -5.26 0.11
N ASP A 71 -5.29 -4.46 -0.93
CA ASP A 71 -4.79 -4.82 -2.26
C ASP A 71 -3.28 -5.06 -2.24
N LEU A 72 -2.53 -4.23 -1.53
CA LEU A 72 -1.09 -4.37 -1.41
C LEU A 72 -0.69 -5.67 -0.69
N VAL A 73 -1.31 -5.95 0.45
CA VAL A 73 -0.95 -7.14 1.24
C VAL A 73 -1.45 -8.43 0.62
N THR A 74 -2.39 -8.37 -0.31
CA THR A 74 -2.89 -9.53 -1.04
C THR A 74 -2.25 -9.71 -2.41
N THR A 75 -1.41 -8.76 -2.83
CA THR A 75 -0.68 -8.84 -4.11
C THR A 75 0.68 -9.48 -3.90
N TYR A 76 0.93 -10.59 -4.57
CA TYR A 76 2.20 -11.30 -4.46
C TYR A 76 3.19 -10.76 -5.49
N PRO A 77 4.42 -10.39 -5.06
CA PRO A 77 5.47 -10.08 -6.02
C PRO A 77 5.79 -11.28 -6.90
N THR A 78 6.10 -11.02 -8.15
CA THR A 78 6.47 -12.08 -9.11
C THR A 78 7.93 -12.02 -9.51
N THR A 79 8.67 -11.01 -9.02
CA THR A 79 10.08 -10.81 -9.33
C THR A 79 10.87 -10.52 -8.06
N ILE A 80 12.17 -10.76 -8.10
CA ILE A 80 13.07 -10.39 -6.99
C ILE A 80 13.04 -8.88 -6.78
N ALA A 81 13.04 -8.09 -7.87
CA ALA A 81 12.93 -6.64 -7.78
C ALA A 81 11.63 -6.21 -7.06
N GLY A 82 10.53 -6.90 -7.32
CA GLY A 82 9.27 -6.65 -6.65
C GLY A 82 9.30 -6.98 -5.15
N VAL A 83 9.94 -8.07 -4.78
CA VAL A 83 10.13 -8.44 -3.37
C VAL A 83 10.95 -7.36 -2.65
N ILE A 84 12.05 -6.93 -3.27
CA ILE A 84 12.89 -5.88 -2.70
C ILE A 84 12.09 -4.58 -2.53
N ALA A 85 11.33 -4.19 -3.56
CA ALA A 85 10.51 -2.98 -3.51
C ALA A 85 9.49 -3.05 -2.38
N LEU A 86 8.82 -4.18 -2.20
CA LEU A 86 7.84 -4.38 -1.13
C LEU A 86 8.48 -4.25 0.26
N LEU A 87 9.62 -4.90 0.47
CA LEU A 87 10.31 -4.84 1.75
C LEU A 87 10.84 -3.43 2.06
N ARG A 88 11.35 -2.74 1.05
CA ARG A 88 11.77 -1.34 1.20
C ARG A 88 10.60 -0.44 1.56
N TYR A 89 9.49 -0.61 0.88
CA TYR A 89 8.28 0.17 1.15
C TYR A 89 7.77 -0.07 2.57
N TYR A 90 7.74 -1.31 3.01
CA TYR A 90 7.39 -1.65 4.37
C TYR A 90 8.32 -0.97 5.39
N ALA A 91 9.64 -1.02 5.15
CA ALA A 91 10.61 -0.40 6.03
C ALA A 91 10.45 1.12 6.11
N GLU A 92 10.16 1.78 4.98
CA GLU A 92 9.88 3.22 4.95
C GLU A 92 8.69 3.58 5.85
N HIS A 93 7.61 2.82 5.73
CA HIS A 93 6.40 3.07 6.52
C HIS A 93 6.58 2.75 8.01
N ALA A 94 7.28 1.69 8.33
CA ALA A 94 7.54 1.32 9.72
C ALA A 94 8.39 2.35 10.46
N SER A 95 9.25 3.08 9.74
CA SER A 95 10.14 4.07 10.35
C SER A 95 9.51 5.43 10.56
N LEU A 96 8.40 5.74 9.86
CA LEU A 96 7.84 7.08 9.85
C LEU A 96 6.92 7.38 11.03
N ASP A 97 6.15 6.41 11.46
CA ASP A 97 5.17 6.66 12.51
C ASP A 97 4.79 5.44 13.27
N GLY A 98 4.92 5.05 14.30
CA GLY A 98 4.36 3.88 14.98
C GLY A 98 2.90 3.55 14.65
N ASP A 99 2.28 4.34 13.80
CA ASP A 99 0.92 4.12 13.30
C ASP A 99 0.98 3.56 11.89
N THR A 100 1.11 2.26 11.82
CA THR A 100 1.15 1.57 10.55
C THR A 100 -0.27 1.34 10.07
N CYS A 101 -0.55 1.79 8.86
CA CYS A 101 -1.81 1.51 8.19
C CYS A 101 -1.90 0.05 7.70
N TRP A 102 -0.93 -0.77 8.06
CA TRP A 102 -0.92 -2.17 7.67
C TRP A 102 -1.95 -2.96 8.48
N PRO A 103 -2.80 -3.74 7.85
CA PRO A 103 -3.62 -4.68 8.59
C PRO A 103 -2.70 -5.67 9.31
N LYS A 104 -3.00 -5.93 10.55
CA LYS A 104 -2.21 -6.86 11.37
C LYS A 104 -2.25 -8.28 10.80
N TYR A 105 -3.39 -8.64 10.26
CA TYR A 105 -3.63 -9.93 9.64
C TYR A 105 -4.73 -9.77 8.61
N VAL A 106 -4.57 -10.40 7.48
CA VAL A 106 -5.62 -10.53 6.47
C VAL A 106 -5.78 -12.01 6.21
N ASP A 107 -6.92 -12.56 6.55
CA ASP A 107 -7.22 -13.95 6.25
C ASP A 107 -7.62 -14.14 4.79
N ASP A 108 -7.87 -15.38 4.40
CA ASP A 108 -8.25 -15.70 3.03
C ASP A 108 -9.59 -15.06 2.60
N GLU A 109 -10.38 -14.60 3.55
CA GLU A 109 -11.66 -13.93 3.32
C GLU A 109 -11.52 -12.41 3.35
N GLY A 110 -10.33 -11.90 3.63
CA GLY A 110 -10.06 -10.46 3.71
C GLY A 110 -10.47 -9.84 5.04
N GLU A 111 -10.78 -10.63 6.05
CA GLU A 111 -11.07 -10.13 7.37
C GLU A 111 -9.80 -9.81 8.15
N HIS A 112 -9.90 -8.84 9.04
CA HIS A 112 -8.78 -8.37 9.84
C HIS A 112 -8.89 -8.87 11.26
N ASP A 113 -7.81 -9.44 11.77
CA ASP A 113 -7.69 -9.70 13.20
C ASP A 113 -7.04 -8.50 13.86
N GLU A 114 -7.70 -7.93 14.86
CA GLU A 114 -7.15 -6.84 15.68
C GLU A 114 -6.21 -7.33 16.78
N GLY A 115 -5.77 -8.56 16.70
CA GLY A 115 -4.86 -9.14 17.67
C GLY A 115 -3.49 -8.46 17.77
N GLU A 116 -2.68 -8.89 18.72
CA GLU A 116 -1.36 -8.30 19.04
C GLU A 116 -0.24 -8.66 18.04
N HIS A 117 -0.56 -8.97 16.79
CA HIS A 117 0.45 -9.32 15.79
C HIS A 117 1.24 -8.10 15.34
N GLU A 118 2.51 -8.31 15.11
CA GLU A 118 3.37 -7.25 14.60
C GLU A 118 2.89 -6.74 13.24
N HIS A 119 2.90 -5.43 13.10
CA HIS A 119 2.52 -4.77 11.86
C HIS A 119 3.41 -5.25 10.71
N GLY A 120 2.80 -5.63 9.61
CA GLY A 120 3.53 -6.04 8.43
C GLY A 120 3.90 -7.52 8.37
N GLU A 121 3.50 -8.34 9.35
CA GLU A 121 3.74 -9.79 9.29
C GLU A 121 3.23 -10.39 7.99
N ALA A 122 2.04 -9.99 7.54
CA ALA A 122 1.47 -10.45 6.29
C ALA A 122 2.37 -10.12 5.10
N LEU A 123 2.96 -8.92 5.06
CA LEU A 123 3.88 -8.53 4.00
C LEU A 123 5.14 -9.38 3.98
N VAL A 124 5.70 -9.64 5.15
CA VAL A 124 6.91 -10.49 5.26
C VAL A 124 6.61 -11.90 4.80
N ARG A 125 5.48 -12.47 5.21
CA ARG A 125 5.06 -13.81 4.76
C ARG A 125 4.89 -13.88 3.24
N HIS A 126 4.27 -12.86 2.65
CA HIS A 126 4.08 -12.80 1.20
C HIS A 126 5.42 -12.64 0.46
N ALA A 127 6.34 -11.88 1.01
CA ALA A 127 7.67 -11.73 0.43
C ALA A 127 8.43 -13.07 0.47
N VAL A 128 8.37 -13.79 1.58
CA VAL A 128 8.99 -15.12 1.71
C VAL A 128 8.37 -16.11 0.74
N ALA A 129 7.03 -16.18 0.67
CA ALA A 129 6.34 -17.05 -0.28
C ALA A 129 6.70 -16.73 -1.72
N ALA A 130 6.83 -15.45 -2.07
CA ALA A 130 7.24 -15.02 -3.40
C ALA A 130 8.68 -15.47 -3.72
N LEU A 131 9.60 -15.31 -2.77
CA LEU A 131 10.98 -15.76 -2.93
C LEU A 131 11.07 -17.27 -3.15
N GLU A 132 10.30 -18.05 -2.40
CA GLU A 132 10.24 -19.50 -2.56
C GLU A 132 9.78 -19.88 -3.97
N ARG A 133 8.71 -19.24 -4.47
CA ARG A 133 8.21 -19.50 -5.84
C ARG A 133 9.24 -19.13 -6.90
N ILE A 134 9.89 -18.00 -6.74
CA ILE A 134 10.93 -17.55 -7.68
C ILE A 134 12.11 -18.52 -7.66
N SER A 135 12.49 -18.99 -6.49
CA SER A 135 13.56 -19.97 -6.32
C SER A 135 13.22 -21.31 -6.99
N GLU A 136 11.97 -21.78 -6.85
CA GLU A 136 11.52 -23.03 -7.48
C GLU A 136 11.49 -22.93 -9.00
N ALA A 137 11.23 -21.74 -9.56
CA ALA A 137 11.19 -21.50 -11.01
C ALA A 137 12.59 -21.47 -11.66
N HIS A 138 13.62 -21.36 -10.87
CA HIS A 138 15.02 -21.32 -11.30
C HIS A 138 15.79 -22.49 -10.72
#